data_50b0ffb3d2e8d4c146af9e1fce1e367c
#
_entry.id   50b0ffb3d2e8d4c146af9e1fce1e367c
#
_cell.length_a   1.000
_cell.length_b   1.000
_cell.length_c   1.000
_cell.angle_alpha   90.00
_cell.angle_beta   90.00
_cell.angle_gamma   90.00
#
_symmetry.space_group_name_H-M   'P 1'
#
loop_
_entity.id
_entity.type
_entity.pdbx_description
1 polymer ?
#
loop_
_entity_poly.entity_id
_entity_poly.type
_entity_poly.pdbx_seq_one_letter_code
_entity_poly.pdbx_strand_id
1 'polypeptide(L)'
;MKKSDRELGMDREINRRDFLNGASIAIAGAVLSSGALAASTASMTPSSPPIDEPVPTGGTGRYLYVATPGIIDYLGYGGHGLLVFDIDDDHKFVKRIPTRGFHADGTPSNVKGIDVSVPLNSVYISTLEGMQRIDLSTEEVVWEIAFEGGCDRMSISPDGMTMYLPSLEKEFWNVVNTETGDIIAKIDVDTSAHNTIYGPSGTRAYMADYKSPWLFVADTNTHKIVQKIGHFGAPVRPFTMKSDESIVYVNVDRLLGFEVGDLRTGEKLARVRVQGWDNGPVQRHGNPSHGIALTPDEREIWVCDGVNMRMHVFSAEAPYQQLTTIALRDMPGWVTFTIDGQYAYASSGEVIHAKTRKILYLLQDEHYNTVCSEKMVEIFLQDGKATKAGDQFGLGRLPVAGD
;
A
#
# COMPACT_ATOMS: atom_id res chain seq x y z
N MET A 1 -14.98 45.30 -7.10
CA MET A 1 -15.24 44.90 -5.71
C MET A 1 -14.88 43.42 -5.60
N LYS A 2 -13.91 43.05 -4.75
CA LYS A 2 -13.62 41.61 -4.46
C LYS A 2 -14.76 41.09 -3.58
N LYS A 3 -15.38 39.99 -3.97
CA LYS A 3 -16.36 39.28 -3.15
C LYS A 3 -15.64 38.70 -1.91
N SER A 4 -16.27 38.75 -0.76
CA SER A 4 -15.74 38.15 0.47
C SER A 4 -15.87 36.63 0.43
N ASP A 5 -15.04 35.91 1.18
CA ASP A 5 -15.05 34.45 1.25
C ASP A 5 -16.43 33.88 1.64
N ARG A 6 -17.20 34.65 2.41
CA ARG A 6 -18.56 34.32 2.79
C ARG A 6 -19.56 34.36 1.62
N GLU A 7 -19.36 35.29 0.68
CA GLU A 7 -20.18 35.39 -0.54
C GLU A 7 -19.83 34.32 -1.58
N LEU A 8 -18.67 33.66 -1.40
CA LEU A 8 -18.19 32.54 -2.20
C LEU A 8 -18.48 31.17 -1.57
N GLY A 9 -19.13 31.15 -0.39
CA GLY A 9 -19.45 29.91 0.33
C GLY A 9 -18.25 29.21 0.93
N MET A 10 -17.13 29.89 1.13
CA MET A 10 -15.86 29.34 1.62
C MET A 10 -15.66 29.52 3.13
N ASP A 11 -16.67 29.94 3.87
CA ASP A 11 -16.64 30.12 5.32
C ASP A 11 -17.19 28.92 6.12
N ARG A 12 -17.52 27.80 5.47
CA ARG A 12 -17.93 26.57 6.13
C ARG A 12 -16.71 25.74 6.53
N GLU A 13 -16.61 25.38 7.79
CA GLU A 13 -15.75 24.28 8.20
C GLU A 13 -16.18 23.00 7.49
N ILE A 14 -15.36 22.59 6.52
CA ILE A 14 -15.54 21.33 5.80
C ILE A 14 -15.08 20.22 6.73
N ASN A 15 -16.02 19.43 7.25
CA ASN A 15 -15.66 18.25 7.99
C ASN A 15 -15.07 17.18 7.01
N ARG A 16 -14.30 16.22 7.53
CA ARG A 16 -13.59 15.22 6.71
C ARG A 16 -14.49 14.41 5.76
N ARG A 17 -15.78 14.23 6.10
CA ARG A 17 -16.75 13.54 5.23
C ARG A 17 -17.08 14.35 3.97
N ASP A 18 -17.22 15.66 4.10
CA ASP A 18 -17.59 16.52 2.96
C ASP A 18 -16.45 16.67 1.95
N PHE A 19 -15.19 16.60 2.40
CA PHE A 19 -14.01 16.60 1.53
C PHE A 19 -13.89 15.32 0.69
N LEU A 20 -14.37 14.19 1.20
CA LEU A 20 -14.33 12.90 0.51
C LEU A 20 -15.48 12.73 -0.51
N ASN A 21 -16.60 13.43 -0.34
CA ASN A 21 -17.78 13.33 -1.20
C ASN A 21 -17.84 14.41 -2.31
N GLY A 22 -16.98 15.42 -2.30
CA GLY A 22 -17.02 16.57 -3.21
C GLY A 22 -16.53 16.35 -4.65
N ALA A 23 -16.05 15.14 -5.01
CA ALA A 23 -15.46 14.87 -6.32
C ALA A 23 -16.41 14.21 -7.35
N SER A 24 -17.68 14.09 -7.06
CA SER A 24 -18.63 13.32 -7.89
C SER A 24 -19.77 14.15 -8.45
N ILE A 25 -19.55 15.34 -9.04
CA ILE A 25 -20.55 15.98 -9.93
C ILE A 25 -19.84 16.90 -10.91
N ALA A 26 -19.62 16.45 -12.12
CA ALA A 26 -19.69 17.25 -13.37
C ALA A 26 -19.34 16.43 -14.61
N ILE A 27 -20.28 15.71 -15.18
CA ILE A 27 -20.46 15.56 -16.63
C ILE A 27 -21.88 15.08 -16.86
N ALA A 28 -22.76 16.02 -17.11
CA ALA A 28 -24.05 15.80 -17.79
C ALA A 28 -24.34 16.99 -18.69
N GLY A 29 -24.42 16.74 -19.97
CA GLY A 29 -25.00 17.72 -20.87
C GLY A 29 -24.36 17.87 -22.26
N ALA A 30 -24.73 17.03 -23.22
CA ALA A 30 -24.97 17.43 -24.59
C ALA A 30 -25.75 16.33 -25.34
N VAL A 31 -27.05 16.47 -25.41
CA VAL A 31 -27.91 15.75 -26.36
C VAL A 31 -28.18 16.67 -27.51
N LEU A 32 -28.02 16.22 -28.76
CA LEU A 32 -28.79 16.60 -29.95
C LEU A 32 -28.65 15.51 -31.01
N SER A 33 -29.66 14.78 -31.18
CA SER A 33 -30.72 14.66 -32.21
C SER A 33 -30.34 14.01 -33.54
N SER A 34 -31.07 12.94 -33.78
CA SER A 34 -31.81 12.48 -34.98
C SER A 34 -31.06 11.76 -36.10
N GLY A 35 -31.54 10.51 -36.34
CA GLY A 35 -31.30 9.75 -37.57
C GLY A 35 -31.74 8.31 -37.42
N ALA A 36 -33.03 8.03 -37.64
CA ALA A 36 -33.55 6.66 -37.68
C ALA A 36 -33.10 5.94 -38.94
N LEU A 37 -32.46 4.76 -38.78
CA LEU A 37 -32.44 3.72 -39.82
C LEU A 37 -32.67 2.38 -39.10
N ALA A 38 -33.77 1.74 -39.49
CA ALA A 38 -34.11 0.39 -39.04
C ALA A 38 -33.14 -0.63 -39.64
N ALA A 39 -32.54 -1.47 -38.80
CA ALA A 39 -31.89 -2.67 -39.23
C ALA A 39 -32.18 -3.80 -38.22
N SER A 40 -32.72 -4.85 -38.75
CA SER A 40 -32.94 -6.21 -38.30
C SER A 40 -32.27 -6.63 -37.03
N THR A 41 -33.07 -6.96 -35.99
CA THR A 41 -32.63 -7.61 -34.76
C THR A 41 -32.47 -9.13 -35.00
N ALA A 42 -31.23 -9.56 -35.21
CA ALA A 42 -30.87 -10.93 -34.90
C ALA A 42 -30.45 -10.95 -33.41
N SER A 43 -31.26 -11.60 -32.59
CA SER A 43 -31.00 -11.88 -31.20
C SER A 43 -29.80 -12.84 -31.09
N MET A 44 -28.61 -12.30 -30.88
CA MET A 44 -27.47 -13.08 -30.35
C MET A 44 -27.53 -12.99 -28.82
N THR A 45 -28.01 -14.03 -28.19
CA THR A 45 -27.77 -14.26 -26.77
C THR A 45 -26.25 -14.38 -26.58
N PRO A 46 -25.63 -13.53 -25.75
CA PRO A 46 -24.23 -13.76 -25.37
C PRO A 46 -24.19 -15.06 -24.58
N SER A 47 -23.53 -16.09 -25.13
CA SER A 47 -23.11 -17.26 -24.35
C SER A 47 -22.14 -16.76 -23.30
N SER A 48 -22.50 -16.87 -22.03
CA SER A 48 -21.55 -16.70 -20.92
C SER A 48 -20.34 -17.60 -21.20
N PRO A 49 -19.10 -17.08 -21.05
CA PRO A 49 -17.95 -17.97 -21.11
C PRO A 49 -18.11 -19.08 -20.05
N PRO A 50 -17.60 -20.27 -20.27
CA PRO A 50 -17.63 -21.34 -19.28
C PRO A 50 -17.03 -20.78 -17.99
N ILE A 51 -17.72 -21.00 -16.87
CA ILE A 51 -17.17 -20.80 -15.54
C ILE A 51 -16.07 -21.84 -15.43
N ASP A 52 -14.81 -21.41 -15.60
CA ASP A 52 -13.66 -22.28 -15.39
C ASP A 52 -13.78 -22.88 -13.98
N GLU A 53 -13.49 -24.18 -13.89
CA GLU A 53 -13.46 -24.89 -12.63
C GLU A 53 -12.58 -24.11 -11.64
N PRO A 54 -12.94 -24.02 -10.35
CA PRO A 54 -12.14 -23.31 -9.37
C PRO A 54 -10.71 -23.87 -9.39
N VAL A 55 -9.74 -23.00 -9.66
CA VAL A 55 -8.32 -23.37 -9.60
C VAL A 55 -8.05 -23.95 -8.21
N PRO A 56 -7.46 -25.15 -8.11
CA PRO A 56 -7.29 -25.82 -6.82
C PRO A 56 -6.59 -24.91 -5.80
N THR A 57 -7.10 -24.88 -4.58
CA THR A 57 -6.53 -24.19 -3.41
C THR A 57 -5.20 -24.78 -2.93
N GLY A 58 -4.42 -25.43 -3.79
CA GLY A 58 -3.23 -26.18 -3.45
C GLY A 58 -2.05 -25.95 -4.43
N GLY A 59 -2.00 -24.79 -5.09
CA GLY A 59 -0.91 -24.50 -6.03
C GLY A 59 0.45 -24.41 -5.34
N THR A 60 1.50 -24.81 -6.06
CA THR A 60 2.90 -24.53 -5.74
C THR A 60 3.38 -23.46 -6.71
N GLY A 61 3.94 -22.35 -6.20
CA GLY A 61 4.41 -21.26 -7.05
C GLY A 61 4.54 -19.94 -6.31
N ARG A 62 4.83 -18.89 -7.08
CA ARG A 62 4.99 -17.51 -6.62
C ARG A 62 3.77 -16.71 -7.03
N TYR A 63 3.08 -16.15 -6.06
CA TYR A 63 1.86 -15.41 -6.32
C TYR A 63 1.93 -14.00 -5.75
N LEU A 64 1.43 -13.03 -6.52
CA LEU A 64 1.18 -11.68 -6.05
C LEU A 64 -0.27 -11.59 -5.58
N TYR A 65 -0.44 -11.26 -4.31
CA TYR A 65 -1.73 -11.00 -3.70
C TYR A 65 -1.97 -9.49 -3.66
N VAL A 66 -3.10 -9.05 -4.23
CA VAL A 66 -3.46 -7.64 -4.39
C VAL A 66 -4.81 -7.38 -3.75
N ALA A 67 -4.84 -6.64 -2.65
CA ALA A 67 -6.09 -6.31 -1.97
C ALA A 67 -6.75 -5.07 -2.58
N THR A 68 -8.04 -5.15 -2.89
CA THR A 68 -8.84 -4.09 -3.50
C THR A 68 -10.17 -3.86 -2.76
N PRO A 69 -10.73 -2.61 -2.78
CA PRO A 69 -10.19 -1.39 -3.37
C PRO A 69 -8.97 -0.91 -2.60
N GLY A 70 -7.87 -0.69 -3.31
CA GLY A 70 -6.57 -0.38 -2.72
C GLY A 70 -6.11 1.06 -2.94
N ILE A 71 -6.92 1.86 -3.64
CA ILE A 71 -6.73 3.31 -3.83
C ILE A 71 -8.04 3.98 -3.49
N ILE A 72 -8.13 4.63 -2.33
CA ILE A 72 -9.39 5.15 -1.79
C ILE A 72 -10.48 4.07 -2.00
N ASP A 73 -11.74 4.39 -2.03
CA ASP A 73 -12.83 3.43 -2.26
C ASP A 73 -13.12 3.21 -3.77
N TYR A 74 -12.10 3.35 -4.64
CA TYR A 74 -12.28 3.30 -6.10
C TYR A 74 -12.44 1.87 -6.60
N LEU A 75 -13.67 1.44 -6.83
CA LEU A 75 -13.98 0.09 -7.31
C LEU A 75 -13.59 -0.15 -8.78
N GLY A 76 -13.44 0.90 -9.58
CA GLY A 76 -13.04 0.79 -10.99
C GLY A 76 -11.60 0.32 -11.22
N TYR A 77 -10.82 0.10 -10.15
CA TYR A 77 -9.42 -0.33 -10.21
C TYR A 77 -9.20 -1.76 -9.68
N GLY A 78 -10.07 -2.67 -10.02
CA GLY A 78 -9.97 -4.08 -9.63
C GLY A 78 -11.10 -4.56 -8.72
N GLY A 79 -12.13 -3.75 -8.50
CA GLY A 79 -13.32 -4.13 -7.72
C GLY A 79 -13.04 -4.28 -6.23
N HIS A 80 -13.59 -5.36 -5.64
CA HIS A 80 -13.46 -5.68 -4.21
C HIS A 80 -13.03 -7.13 -4.03
N GLY A 81 -12.05 -7.37 -3.17
CA GLY A 81 -11.54 -8.68 -2.84
C GLY A 81 -10.01 -8.74 -2.78
N LEU A 82 -9.49 -9.93 -2.59
CA LEU A 82 -8.07 -10.23 -2.66
C LEU A 82 -7.78 -10.97 -3.96
N LEU A 83 -7.14 -10.28 -4.91
CA LEU A 83 -6.83 -10.81 -6.23
C LEU A 83 -5.48 -11.52 -6.20
N VAL A 84 -5.39 -12.66 -6.89
CA VAL A 84 -4.18 -13.48 -6.95
C VAL A 84 -3.69 -13.52 -8.39
N PHE A 85 -2.40 -13.23 -8.59
CA PHE A 85 -1.72 -13.26 -9.87
C PHE A 85 -0.55 -14.23 -9.81
N ASP A 86 -0.34 -15.01 -10.86
CA ASP A 86 0.81 -15.92 -10.98
C ASP A 86 2.02 -15.15 -11.50
N ILE A 87 3.04 -14.95 -10.64
CA ILE A 87 4.24 -14.20 -10.99
C ILE A 87 5.06 -14.92 -12.06
N ASP A 88 5.07 -16.24 -12.04
CA ASP A 88 5.87 -17.08 -12.94
C ASP A 88 5.18 -17.34 -14.29
N ASP A 89 3.88 -17.02 -14.41
CA ASP A 89 3.11 -17.06 -15.68
C ASP A 89 2.66 -15.64 -16.09
N ASP A 90 3.63 -14.77 -16.38
CA ASP A 90 3.40 -13.42 -16.92
C ASP A 90 2.41 -12.58 -16.10
N HIS A 91 2.32 -12.79 -14.79
CA HIS A 91 1.39 -12.10 -13.88
C HIS A 91 -0.08 -12.26 -14.29
N LYS A 92 -0.45 -13.41 -14.82
CA LYS A 92 -1.84 -13.70 -15.16
C LYS A 92 -2.71 -13.75 -13.92
N PHE A 93 -3.92 -13.24 -14.06
CA PHE A 93 -4.95 -13.37 -13.04
C PHE A 93 -5.27 -14.85 -12.81
N VAL A 94 -5.26 -15.28 -11.56
CA VAL A 94 -5.58 -16.66 -11.16
C VAL A 94 -6.99 -16.73 -10.59
N LYS A 95 -7.29 -15.88 -9.58
CA LYS A 95 -8.57 -15.89 -8.88
C LYS A 95 -8.78 -14.65 -8.04
N ARG A 96 -10.00 -14.49 -7.55
CA ARG A 96 -10.42 -13.50 -6.55
C ARG A 96 -10.93 -14.22 -5.30
N ILE A 97 -10.32 -13.94 -4.17
CA ILE A 97 -10.75 -14.40 -2.86
C ILE A 97 -11.71 -13.36 -2.28
N PRO A 98 -12.93 -13.73 -1.88
CA PRO A 98 -13.85 -12.80 -1.23
C PRO A 98 -13.27 -12.27 0.09
N THR A 99 -13.40 -10.97 0.30
CA THR A 99 -12.97 -10.32 1.54
C THR A 99 -14.15 -9.63 2.21
N ARG A 100 -13.97 -9.24 3.46
CA ARG A 100 -14.90 -8.42 4.23
C ARG A 100 -14.35 -6.99 4.34
N GLY A 101 -14.98 -6.16 5.15
CA GLY A 101 -14.61 -4.76 5.29
C GLY A 101 -15.52 -3.89 4.45
N PHE A 102 -16.75 -3.71 4.92
CA PHE A 102 -17.77 -2.89 4.30
C PHE A 102 -18.13 -1.73 5.21
N HIS A 103 -18.42 -0.58 4.61
CA HIS A 103 -19.07 0.52 5.30
C HIS A 103 -20.48 0.14 5.77
N ALA A 104 -21.05 0.92 6.67
CA ALA A 104 -22.39 0.68 7.20
C ALA A 104 -23.51 0.67 6.13
N ASP A 105 -23.27 1.30 4.98
CA ASP A 105 -24.20 1.31 3.83
C ASP A 105 -24.03 0.10 2.89
N GLY A 106 -23.10 -0.81 3.21
CA GLY A 106 -22.80 -2.01 2.44
C GLY A 106 -21.84 -1.80 1.27
N THR A 107 -21.29 -0.60 1.08
CA THR A 107 -20.23 -0.38 0.08
C THR A 107 -18.88 -0.86 0.59
N PRO A 108 -17.99 -1.42 -0.29
CA PRO A 108 -16.67 -1.85 0.13
C PRO A 108 -15.80 -0.70 0.65
N SER A 109 -15.17 -0.91 1.81
CA SER A 109 -14.24 0.03 2.41
C SER A 109 -12.84 -0.11 1.80
N ASN A 110 -12.13 1.01 1.72
CA ASN A 110 -10.74 1.05 1.28
C ASN A 110 -9.85 0.16 2.15
N VAL A 111 -9.12 -0.73 1.51
CA VAL A 111 -8.05 -1.48 2.16
C VAL A 111 -6.91 -0.53 2.53
N LYS A 112 -6.46 -0.59 3.77
CA LYS A 112 -5.40 0.26 4.33
C LYS A 112 -4.06 -0.44 4.41
N GLY A 113 -4.05 -1.75 4.64
CA GLY A 113 -2.84 -2.55 4.73
C GLY A 113 -3.07 -4.00 4.38
N ILE A 114 -1.99 -4.68 4.03
CA ILE A 114 -1.91 -6.12 3.81
C ILE A 114 -0.60 -6.63 4.39
N ASP A 115 -0.62 -7.77 5.08
CA ASP A 115 0.58 -8.44 5.56
C ASP A 115 0.33 -9.95 5.72
N VAL A 116 1.38 -10.75 5.95
CA VAL A 116 1.33 -12.21 5.94
C VAL A 116 2.02 -12.79 7.15
N SER A 117 1.37 -13.75 7.82
CA SER A 117 2.04 -14.64 8.75
C SER A 117 2.25 -16.01 8.09
N VAL A 118 3.49 -16.32 7.75
CA VAL A 118 3.87 -17.62 7.18
C VAL A 118 3.60 -18.76 8.16
N PRO A 119 3.98 -18.68 9.46
CA PRO A 119 3.68 -19.75 10.41
C PRO A 119 2.21 -20.05 10.61
N LEU A 120 1.34 -19.02 10.53
CA LEU A 120 -0.10 -19.17 10.65
C LEU A 120 -0.80 -19.42 9.32
N ASN A 121 -0.03 -19.51 8.23
CA ASN A 121 -0.54 -19.67 6.86
C ASN A 121 -1.68 -18.69 6.54
N SER A 122 -1.50 -17.42 6.88
CA SER A 122 -2.59 -16.45 6.84
C SER A 122 -2.17 -15.11 6.28
N VAL A 123 -3.08 -14.50 5.51
CA VAL A 123 -2.99 -13.11 5.08
C VAL A 123 -3.93 -12.23 5.91
N TYR A 124 -3.49 -11.03 6.22
CA TYR A 124 -4.23 -10.03 7.00
C TYR A 124 -4.53 -8.83 6.13
N ILE A 125 -5.76 -8.32 6.21
CA ILE A 125 -6.20 -7.14 5.46
C ILE A 125 -6.85 -6.18 6.45
N SER A 126 -6.38 -4.94 6.48
CA SER A 126 -6.94 -3.87 7.30
C SER A 126 -7.76 -2.88 6.46
N THR A 127 -8.84 -2.38 7.05
CA THR A 127 -9.67 -1.28 6.55
C THR A 127 -9.95 -0.29 7.68
N LEU A 128 -10.61 0.82 7.41
CA LEU A 128 -11.07 1.69 8.50
C LEU A 128 -12.14 1.03 9.39
N GLU A 129 -12.86 0.05 8.86
CA GLU A 129 -13.92 -0.67 9.59
C GLU A 129 -13.35 -1.75 10.53
N GLY A 130 -12.16 -2.28 10.22
CA GLY A 130 -11.53 -3.32 11.02
C GLY A 130 -10.44 -4.08 10.27
N MET A 131 -10.09 -5.23 10.80
CA MET A 131 -9.12 -6.14 10.22
C MET A 131 -9.70 -7.54 10.11
N GLN A 132 -9.27 -8.26 9.08
CA GLN A 132 -9.59 -9.67 8.88
C GLN A 132 -8.33 -10.50 8.68
N ARG A 133 -8.38 -11.74 9.18
CA ARG A 133 -7.42 -12.81 8.92
C ARG A 133 -8.06 -13.82 7.98
N ILE A 134 -7.37 -14.15 6.91
CA ILE A 134 -7.80 -15.13 5.91
C ILE A 134 -6.78 -16.26 5.91
N ASP A 135 -7.25 -17.51 6.06
CA ASP A 135 -6.42 -18.71 5.90
C ASP A 135 -6.11 -18.96 4.42
N LEU A 136 -4.85 -19.16 4.08
CA LEU A 136 -4.42 -19.33 2.69
C LEU A 136 -4.75 -20.70 2.09
N SER A 137 -5.00 -21.73 2.91
CA SER A 137 -5.36 -23.06 2.42
C SER A 137 -6.86 -23.17 2.12
N THR A 138 -7.70 -22.59 2.99
CA THR A 138 -9.15 -22.61 2.84
C THR A 138 -9.71 -21.39 2.12
N GLU A 139 -8.96 -20.30 2.10
CA GLU A 139 -9.36 -18.98 1.59
C GLU A 139 -10.56 -18.39 2.33
N GLU A 140 -10.81 -18.87 3.53
CA GLU A 140 -11.89 -18.39 4.38
C GLU A 140 -11.40 -17.39 5.43
N VAL A 141 -12.29 -16.46 5.79
CA VAL A 141 -12.04 -15.51 6.88
C VAL A 141 -12.10 -16.25 8.22
N VAL A 142 -10.96 -16.35 8.91
CA VAL A 142 -10.82 -16.99 10.22
C VAL A 142 -11.43 -16.12 11.31
N TRP A 143 -11.13 -14.81 11.27
CA TRP A 143 -11.74 -13.80 12.14
C TRP A 143 -11.79 -12.44 11.45
N GLU A 144 -12.72 -11.62 11.88
CA GLU A 144 -12.86 -10.21 11.53
C GLU A 144 -13.13 -9.42 12.81
N ILE A 145 -12.34 -8.40 13.09
CA ILE A 145 -12.40 -7.62 14.33
C ILE A 145 -12.37 -6.12 13.99
N ALA A 146 -13.33 -5.39 14.54
CA ALA A 146 -13.33 -3.94 14.52
C ALA A 146 -12.41 -3.41 15.63
N PHE A 147 -11.49 -2.53 15.30
CA PHE A 147 -10.59 -1.89 16.26
C PHE A 147 -10.98 -0.42 16.47
N GLU A 148 -10.87 0.05 17.71
CA GLU A 148 -11.11 1.44 18.03
C GLU A 148 -10.22 2.39 17.21
N GLY A 149 -10.82 3.35 16.51
CA GLY A 149 -10.11 4.31 15.68
C GLY A 149 -9.71 3.79 14.30
N GLY A 150 -10.22 2.63 13.89
CA GLY A 150 -9.93 2.00 12.61
C GLY A 150 -8.56 1.35 12.56
N CYS A 151 -8.16 0.94 11.37
CA CYS A 151 -6.88 0.27 11.11
C CYS A 151 -6.18 0.91 9.92
N ASP A 152 -4.84 0.88 9.95
CA ASP A 152 -4.02 1.34 8.83
C ASP A 152 -2.91 0.32 8.52
N ARG A 153 -1.80 0.75 7.91
CA ARG A 153 -0.70 -0.11 7.47
C ARG A 153 0.03 -0.72 8.65
N MET A 154 -0.37 -1.94 8.97
CA MET A 154 0.24 -2.78 9.99
C MET A 154 1.55 -3.38 9.50
N SER A 155 2.30 -3.94 10.43
CA SER A 155 3.43 -4.81 10.16
C SER A 155 3.51 -5.95 11.17
N ILE A 156 3.76 -7.15 10.65
CA ILE A 156 3.85 -8.39 11.44
C ILE A 156 5.32 -8.67 11.80
N SER A 157 5.54 -9.19 12.99
CA SER A 157 6.85 -9.62 13.47
C SER A 157 7.46 -10.71 12.58
N PRO A 158 8.80 -10.85 12.53
CA PRO A 158 9.46 -11.89 11.73
C PRO A 158 9.04 -13.32 12.09
N ASP A 159 8.63 -13.56 13.35
CA ASP A 159 8.08 -14.84 13.80
C ASP A 159 6.60 -15.04 13.44
N GLY A 160 5.96 -14.03 12.87
CA GLY A 160 4.57 -14.07 12.41
C GLY A 160 3.51 -13.99 13.50
N MET A 161 3.88 -13.80 14.78
CA MET A 161 2.95 -13.97 15.91
C MET A 161 2.44 -12.66 16.52
N THR A 162 3.13 -11.53 16.24
CA THR A 162 2.77 -10.21 16.77
C THR A 162 2.63 -9.19 15.65
N MET A 163 1.63 -8.34 15.74
CA MET A 163 1.36 -7.28 14.79
C MET A 163 1.33 -5.92 15.50
N TYR A 164 1.95 -4.92 14.89
CA TYR A 164 1.80 -3.51 15.25
C TYR A 164 0.81 -2.86 14.29
N LEU A 165 -0.34 -2.48 14.82
CA LEU A 165 -1.51 -2.00 14.08
C LEU A 165 -1.81 -0.54 14.42
N PRO A 166 -1.54 0.41 13.52
CA PRO A 166 -1.88 1.81 13.73
C PRO A 166 -3.39 2.05 13.63
N SER A 167 -3.90 2.95 14.47
CA SER A 167 -5.33 3.27 14.57
C SER A 167 -5.83 4.31 13.56
N LEU A 168 -5.00 4.89 12.72
CA LEU A 168 -5.24 5.99 11.78
C LEU A 168 -5.99 7.21 12.38
N GLU A 169 -7.19 7.01 12.93
CA GLU A 169 -8.07 8.07 13.44
C GLU A 169 -7.76 8.51 14.87
N LYS A 170 -6.92 7.74 15.57
CA LYS A 170 -6.52 7.99 16.96
C LYS A 170 -4.99 8.10 17.07
N GLU A 171 -4.53 8.28 18.27
CA GLU A 171 -3.13 8.60 18.59
C GLU A 171 -2.43 7.42 19.26
N PHE A 172 -2.66 6.20 18.73
CA PHE A 172 -2.06 4.98 19.29
C PHE A 172 -1.86 3.88 18.25
N TRP A 173 -0.96 2.94 18.59
CA TRP A 173 -0.84 1.62 17.98
C TRP A 173 -1.40 0.56 18.91
N ASN A 174 -2.17 -0.37 18.37
CA ASN A 174 -2.45 -1.63 19.03
C ASN A 174 -1.32 -2.62 18.72
N VAL A 175 -0.87 -3.36 19.73
CA VAL A 175 -0.04 -4.54 19.55
C VAL A 175 -0.97 -5.73 19.65
N VAL A 176 -1.04 -6.53 18.59
CA VAL A 176 -2.08 -7.54 18.40
C VAL A 176 -1.46 -8.92 18.27
N ASN A 177 -2.03 -9.92 18.94
CA ASN A 177 -1.74 -11.32 18.67
C ASN A 177 -2.34 -11.70 17.30
N THR A 178 -1.51 -12.14 16.37
CA THR A 178 -1.94 -12.43 15.00
C THR A 178 -2.86 -13.65 14.91
N GLU A 179 -2.70 -14.63 15.80
CA GLU A 179 -3.54 -15.84 15.81
C GLU A 179 -4.98 -15.53 16.23
N THR A 180 -5.15 -14.78 17.33
CA THR A 180 -6.46 -14.55 17.96
C THR A 180 -7.09 -13.19 17.64
N GLY A 181 -6.28 -12.20 17.23
CA GLY A 181 -6.73 -10.82 17.06
C GLY A 181 -6.82 -10.02 18.37
N ASP A 182 -6.43 -10.60 19.51
CA ASP A 182 -6.46 -9.94 20.80
C ASP A 182 -5.41 -8.82 20.89
N ILE A 183 -5.80 -7.69 21.50
CA ILE A 183 -4.86 -6.62 21.84
C ILE A 183 -4.06 -7.03 23.07
N ILE A 184 -2.73 -7.17 22.92
CA ILE A 184 -1.83 -7.52 24.01
C ILE A 184 -1.16 -6.29 24.66
N ALA A 185 -1.07 -5.19 23.90
CA ALA A 185 -0.56 -3.91 24.42
C ALA A 185 -1.10 -2.75 23.57
N LYS A 186 -0.99 -1.53 24.10
CA LYS A 186 -1.30 -0.28 23.41
C LYS A 186 -0.14 0.68 23.58
N ILE A 187 0.26 1.34 22.50
CA ILE A 187 1.33 2.35 22.52
C ILE A 187 0.70 3.67 22.13
N ASP A 188 0.55 4.54 23.12
CA ASP A 188 0.03 5.89 22.91
C ASP A 188 1.14 6.82 22.40
N VAL A 189 0.77 7.70 21.49
CA VAL A 189 1.58 8.81 20.97
C VAL A 189 0.76 10.08 21.02
N ASP A 190 1.42 11.24 20.94
CA ASP A 190 0.72 12.52 21.11
C ASP A 190 0.17 13.09 19.79
N THR A 191 0.14 12.29 18.72
CA THR A 191 -0.11 12.83 17.37
C THR A 191 -1.11 12.01 16.57
N SER A 192 -0.67 11.03 15.79
CA SER A 192 -1.52 10.13 15.00
C SER A 192 -0.77 8.81 14.75
N ALA A 193 -1.44 7.81 14.19
CA ALA A 193 -0.83 6.53 13.88
C ALA A 193 -1.11 6.19 12.41
N HIS A 194 -0.05 5.84 11.62
CA HIS A 194 -0.23 5.65 10.19
C HIS A 194 0.55 4.44 9.63
N ASN A 195 1.87 4.52 9.46
CA ASN A 195 2.67 3.46 8.85
C ASN A 195 3.56 2.77 9.89
N THR A 196 3.72 1.47 9.74
CA THR A 196 4.56 0.67 10.63
C THR A 196 5.45 -0.26 9.82
N ILE A 197 6.73 -0.38 10.23
CA ILE A 197 7.63 -1.44 9.77
C ILE A 197 8.16 -2.16 11.00
N TYR A 198 7.91 -3.45 11.10
CA TYR A 198 8.59 -4.30 12.08
C TYR A 198 10.03 -4.51 11.61
N GLY A 199 11.00 -4.22 12.46
CA GLY A 199 12.41 -4.37 12.11
C GLY A 199 12.79 -5.84 11.88
N PRO A 200 13.65 -6.14 10.88
CA PRO A 200 14.09 -7.51 10.60
C PRO A 200 14.73 -8.23 11.78
N SER A 201 15.36 -7.50 12.71
CA SER A 201 15.89 -8.06 13.96
C SER A 201 14.82 -8.63 14.90
N GLY A 202 13.55 -8.26 14.70
CA GLY A 202 12.45 -8.60 15.60
C GLY A 202 12.45 -7.84 16.93
N THR A 203 13.42 -6.95 17.17
CA THR A 203 13.59 -6.26 18.46
C THR A 203 13.02 -4.86 18.49
N ARG A 204 12.71 -4.28 17.31
CA ARG A 204 12.20 -2.91 17.16
C ARG A 204 11.04 -2.84 16.18
N ALA A 205 10.11 -1.93 16.43
CA ALA A 205 9.09 -1.52 15.49
C ALA A 205 9.23 -0.02 15.20
N TYR A 206 9.21 0.33 13.93
CA TYR A 206 9.35 1.70 13.43
C TYR A 206 7.98 2.22 13.03
N MET A 207 7.60 3.38 13.58
CA MET A 207 6.22 3.87 13.56
C MET A 207 6.19 5.32 13.09
N ALA A 208 5.54 5.57 11.96
CA ALA A 208 5.37 6.91 11.41
C ALA A 208 3.93 7.37 11.57
N ASP A 209 3.77 8.61 11.91
CA ASP A 209 2.49 9.31 11.86
C ASP A 209 2.53 10.44 10.81
N TYR A 210 1.36 10.87 10.33
CA TYR A 210 1.27 11.90 9.29
C TYR A 210 1.13 13.34 9.84
N LYS A 211 1.35 13.54 11.14
CA LYS A 211 1.30 14.86 11.81
C LYS A 211 2.62 15.26 12.47
N SER A 212 3.55 14.32 12.66
CA SER A 212 4.81 14.54 13.35
C SER A 212 6.01 14.46 12.41
N PRO A 213 7.03 15.30 12.59
CA PRO A 213 8.29 15.23 11.86
C PRO A 213 9.28 14.21 12.46
N TRP A 214 8.78 13.28 13.27
CA TRP A 214 9.57 12.24 13.92
C TRP A 214 9.10 10.86 13.50
N LEU A 215 10.04 9.94 13.30
CA LEU A 215 9.78 8.52 13.27
C LEU A 215 9.99 7.96 14.68
N PHE A 216 9.00 7.28 15.22
CA PHE A 216 9.09 6.66 16.55
C PHE A 216 9.65 5.26 16.43
N VAL A 217 10.40 4.83 17.45
CA VAL A 217 10.93 3.48 17.56
C VAL A 217 10.46 2.87 18.87
N ALA A 218 9.75 1.75 18.79
CA ALA A 218 9.34 0.97 19.94
C ALA A 218 10.26 -0.26 20.12
N ASP A 219 10.57 -0.57 21.36
CA ASP A 219 11.12 -1.85 21.75
C ASP A 219 10.01 -2.90 21.80
N THR A 220 10.19 -4.01 21.11
CA THR A 220 9.13 -5.00 20.90
C THR A 220 8.94 -5.96 22.10
N ASN A 221 9.88 -6.01 23.02
CA ASN A 221 9.73 -6.79 24.25
C ASN A 221 8.91 -6.03 25.32
N THR A 222 9.07 -4.71 25.35
CA THR A 222 8.39 -3.86 26.35
C THR A 222 7.21 -3.11 25.82
N HIS A 223 7.03 -3.04 24.49
CA HIS A 223 6.03 -2.25 23.78
C HIS A 223 6.04 -0.78 24.16
N LYS A 224 7.25 -0.22 24.35
CA LYS A 224 7.43 1.21 24.70
C LYS A 224 8.28 1.91 23.67
N ILE A 225 7.97 3.20 23.44
CA ILE A 225 8.81 4.08 22.63
C ILE A 225 10.14 4.27 23.35
N VAL A 226 11.24 3.94 22.68
CA VAL A 226 12.61 4.03 23.20
C VAL A 226 13.45 5.08 22.46
N GLN A 227 13.04 5.48 21.25
CA GLN A 227 13.79 6.46 20.45
C GLN A 227 12.86 7.23 19.50
N LYS A 228 13.29 8.41 19.09
CA LYS A 228 12.71 9.19 17.99
C LYS A 228 13.81 9.53 17.00
N ILE A 229 13.54 9.35 15.70
CA ILE A 229 14.46 9.67 14.60
C ILE A 229 13.99 10.95 13.91
N GLY A 230 14.90 11.86 13.64
CA GLY A 230 14.62 13.16 13.04
C GLY A 230 15.34 14.28 13.82
N HIS A 231 14.93 15.49 13.73
CA HIS A 231 13.71 16.12 13.22
C HIS A 231 13.74 16.20 11.68
N PHE A 232 12.79 15.58 11.00
CA PHE A 232 12.64 15.70 9.55
C PHE A 232 12.05 17.08 9.18
N GLY A 233 12.11 17.43 7.90
CA GLY A 233 11.69 18.76 7.43
C GLY A 233 10.19 19.00 7.40
N ALA A 234 9.37 17.96 7.58
CA ALA A 234 7.91 17.98 7.66
C ALA A 234 7.40 16.65 8.23
N PRO A 235 6.09 16.49 8.49
CA PRO A 235 5.50 15.23 8.91
C PRO A 235 5.91 14.06 8.04
N VAL A 236 6.25 12.93 8.69
CA VAL A 236 6.72 11.71 8.04
C VAL A 236 5.56 11.02 7.32
N ARG A 237 5.81 10.58 6.11
CA ARG A 237 4.92 9.76 5.30
C ARG A 237 5.47 8.33 5.24
N PRO A 238 5.04 7.48 4.29
CA PRO A 238 5.65 6.18 4.13
C PRO A 238 7.17 6.23 4.07
N PHE A 239 7.79 5.20 4.55
CA PHE A 239 9.22 5.07 4.66
C PHE A 239 9.68 3.65 4.33
N THR A 240 10.96 3.49 4.09
CA THR A 240 11.65 2.21 3.95
C THR A 240 13.01 2.30 4.64
N MET A 241 13.66 1.17 4.90
CA MET A 241 14.89 1.15 5.66
C MET A 241 15.83 0.02 5.22
N LYS A 242 17.11 0.11 5.57
CA LYS A 242 18.06 -0.99 5.39
C LYS A 242 17.76 -2.16 6.32
N SER A 243 18.06 -3.40 5.89
CA SER A 243 17.81 -4.60 6.66
C SER A 243 18.67 -4.70 7.93
N ASP A 244 19.84 -4.05 7.95
CA ASP A 244 20.69 -3.94 9.12
C ASP A 244 20.23 -2.89 10.13
N GLU A 245 19.04 -2.28 9.89
CA GLU A 245 18.44 -1.24 10.73
C GLU A 245 19.39 -0.06 11.01
N SER A 246 20.20 0.31 10.00
CA SER A 246 21.12 1.44 10.11
C SER A 246 20.56 2.74 9.56
N ILE A 247 19.90 2.70 8.40
CA ILE A 247 19.45 3.87 7.65
C ILE A 247 17.97 3.75 7.32
N VAL A 248 17.24 4.86 7.44
CA VAL A 248 15.86 5.01 7.00
C VAL A 248 15.74 6.07 5.91
N TYR A 249 14.90 5.82 4.94
CA TYR A 249 14.51 6.74 3.88
C TYR A 249 13.03 7.07 4.05
N VAL A 250 12.71 8.33 4.26
CA VAL A 250 11.35 8.77 4.60
C VAL A 250 10.83 9.77 3.58
N ASN A 251 9.63 9.57 3.10
CA ASN A 251 8.88 10.65 2.46
C ASN A 251 8.37 11.61 3.54
N VAL A 252 8.36 12.89 3.22
CA VAL A 252 7.83 13.92 4.12
C VAL A 252 6.86 14.82 3.36
N ASP A 253 5.95 15.42 4.09
CA ASP A 253 4.93 16.29 3.51
C ASP A 253 5.53 17.38 2.60
N ARG A 254 4.87 17.61 1.45
CA ARG A 254 5.19 18.65 0.48
C ARG A 254 6.57 18.53 -0.17
N LEU A 255 7.25 17.41 -0.03
CA LEU A 255 8.52 17.15 -0.70
C LEU A 255 8.27 16.20 -1.88
N LEU A 256 8.64 16.62 -3.08
CA LEU A 256 8.91 15.71 -4.18
C LEU A 256 10.34 15.21 -4.03
N GLY A 257 10.48 14.02 -3.43
CA GLY A 257 11.73 13.44 -2.97
C GLY A 257 11.61 12.77 -1.60
N PHE A 258 12.70 12.65 -0.87
CA PHE A 258 12.75 11.97 0.42
C PHE A 258 13.82 12.60 1.35
N GLU A 259 13.76 12.22 2.62
CA GLU A 259 14.82 12.52 3.59
C GLU A 259 15.44 11.23 4.11
N VAL A 260 16.65 11.32 4.63
CA VAL A 260 17.42 10.18 5.14
C VAL A 260 17.71 10.38 6.60
N GLY A 261 17.55 9.34 7.40
CA GLY A 261 17.86 9.33 8.83
C GLY A 261 18.77 8.16 9.22
N ASP A 262 19.59 8.37 10.22
CA ASP A 262 20.38 7.34 10.88
C ASP A 262 19.56 6.74 12.03
N LEU A 263 19.27 5.45 11.97
CA LEU A 263 18.46 4.76 12.97
C LEU A 263 19.20 4.49 14.27
N ARG A 264 20.55 4.55 14.26
CA ARG A 264 21.38 4.32 15.45
C ARG A 264 21.55 5.60 16.26
N THR A 265 21.83 6.73 15.60
CA THR A 265 22.02 8.02 16.26
C THR A 265 20.72 8.79 16.47
N GLY A 266 19.71 8.54 15.63
CA GLY A 266 18.46 9.29 15.62
C GLY A 266 18.51 10.56 14.78
N GLU A 267 19.61 10.86 14.09
CA GLU A 267 19.83 12.10 13.38
C GLU A 267 19.34 12.03 11.94
N LYS A 268 18.83 13.15 11.42
CA LYS A 268 18.61 13.33 9.99
C LYS A 268 19.96 13.59 9.29
N LEU A 269 20.22 12.81 8.24
CA LEU A 269 21.45 12.86 7.47
C LEU A 269 21.35 13.72 6.20
N ALA A 270 20.23 13.62 5.48
CA ALA A 270 20.10 14.28 4.17
C ALA A 270 18.65 14.64 3.83
N ARG A 271 18.52 15.57 2.87
CA ARG A 271 17.26 15.85 2.16
C ARG A 271 17.53 15.81 0.66
N VAL A 272 16.85 14.94 -0.04
CA VAL A 272 17.00 14.65 -1.47
C VAL A 272 15.76 15.12 -2.22
N ARG A 273 15.96 15.90 -3.28
CA ARG A 273 14.87 16.39 -4.16
C ARG A 273 14.96 15.71 -5.51
N VAL A 274 13.83 15.39 -6.08
CA VAL A 274 13.73 14.98 -7.48
C VAL A 274 14.20 16.14 -8.36
N GLN A 275 15.01 15.82 -9.37
CA GLN A 275 15.52 16.78 -10.34
C GLN A 275 14.74 16.70 -11.65
N GLY A 276 14.51 17.84 -12.29
CA GLY A 276 13.87 17.94 -13.61
C GLY A 276 12.33 17.84 -13.59
N TRP A 277 11.71 17.83 -12.40
CA TRP A 277 10.26 17.75 -12.23
C TRP A 277 9.78 18.75 -11.18
N ASP A 278 8.64 19.36 -11.46
CA ASP A 278 8.04 20.34 -10.55
C ASP A 278 7.07 19.70 -9.57
N ASN A 279 7.01 20.30 -8.40
CA ASN A 279 6.05 19.99 -7.36
C ASN A 279 4.71 20.67 -7.69
N GLY A 280 3.82 19.96 -8.38
CA GLY A 280 2.49 20.47 -8.75
C GLY A 280 1.43 20.24 -7.68
N PRO A 281 0.15 20.52 -7.98
CA PRO A 281 -0.97 20.25 -7.08
C PRO A 281 -1.14 18.74 -6.89
N VAL A 282 -1.26 18.34 -5.63
CA VAL A 282 -1.50 16.94 -5.26
C VAL A 282 -2.98 16.63 -5.44
N GLN A 283 -3.30 15.66 -6.27
CA GLN A 283 -4.68 15.23 -6.56
C GLN A 283 -5.07 13.95 -5.79
N ARG A 284 -4.09 13.06 -5.54
CA ARG A 284 -4.28 11.76 -4.91
C ARG A 284 -3.17 11.54 -3.87
N HIS A 285 -3.38 10.65 -2.90
CA HIS A 285 -2.39 10.27 -1.88
C HIS A 285 -1.95 11.36 -0.90
N GLY A 286 -2.46 12.59 -1.00
CA GLY A 286 -2.18 13.69 -0.06
C GLY A 286 -0.76 14.23 -0.04
N ASN A 287 0.17 13.69 -0.84
CA ASN A 287 1.57 14.08 -0.87
C ASN A 287 2.20 13.87 -2.25
N PRO A 288 3.13 14.72 -2.71
CA PRO A 288 3.82 14.55 -4.01
C PRO A 288 4.54 13.21 -4.11
N SER A 289 5.34 12.86 -3.11
CA SER A 289 5.98 11.55 -2.97
C SER A 289 5.32 10.81 -1.81
N HIS A 290 4.43 9.85 -2.11
CA HIS A 290 3.75 9.06 -1.09
C HIS A 290 4.45 7.71 -0.89
N GLY A 291 4.58 6.87 -1.93
CA GLY A 291 5.27 5.59 -1.85
C GLY A 291 6.78 5.72 -2.02
N ILE A 292 7.52 4.92 -1.25
CA ILE A 292 8.98 4.78 -1.33
C ILE A 292 9.34 3.33 -1.00
N ALA A 293 10.27 2.75 -1.75
CA ALA A 293 10.79 1.42 -1.44
C ALA A 293 12.29 1.33 -1.75
N LEU A 294 13.01 0.58 -0.93
CA LEU A 294 14.38 0.18 -1.14
C LEU A 294 14.38 -1.16 -1.89
N THR A 295 15.22 -1.29 -2.93
CA THR A 295 15.35 -2.57 -3.64
C THR A 295 15.84 -3.67 -2.69
N PRO A 296 15.48 -4.96 -2.92
CA PRO A 296 15.94 -6.06 -2.07
C PRO A 296 17.46 -6.20 -1.94
N ASP A 297 18.21 -5.77 -2.96
CA ASP A 297 19.68 -5.70 -2.92
C ASP A 297 20.23 -4.42 -2.25
N GLU A 298 19.34 -3.57 -1.77
CA GLU A 298 19.61 -2.31 -1.05
C GLU A 298 20.45 -1.27 -1.83
N ARG A 299 20.49 -1.36 -3.15
CA ARG A 299 21.27 -0.45 -3.98
C ARG A 299 20.51 0.77 -4.48
N GLU A 300 19.18 0.67 -4.55
CA GLU A 300 18.36 1.73 -5.12
C GLU A 300 17.14 2.03 -4.27
N ILE A 301 16.76 3.30 -4.28
CA ILE A 301 15.52 3.81 -3.69
C ILE A 301 14.60 4.19 -4.85
N TRP A 302 13.39 3.65 -4.86
CA TRP A 302 12.35 4.01 -5.81
C TRP A 302 11.30 4.87 -5.12
N VAL A 303 11.03 6.04 -5.71
CA VAL A 303 10.13 7.06 -5.14
C VAL A 303 9.00 7.35 -6.10
N CYS A 304 7.77 7.20 -5.63
CA CYS A 304 6.58 7.54 -6.38
C CYS A 304 6.42 9.05 -6.52
N ASP A 305 6.08 9.51 -7.72
CA ASP A 305 5.68 10.88 -8.02
C ASP A 305 4.23 10.89 -8.48
N GLY A 306 3.33 11.13 -7.53
CA GLY A 306 1.89 11.20 -7.77
C GLY A 306 1.42 12.46 -8.49
N VAL A 307 2.30 13.44 -8.68
CA VAL A 307 2.00 14.69 -9.40
C VAL A 307 2.27 14.53 -10.90
N ASN A 308 3.44 13.97 -11.24
CA ASN A 308 3.91 13.90 -12.62
C ASN A 308 3.71 12.50 -13.26
N MET A 309 3.07 11.57 -12.54
CA MET A 309 2.88 10.17 -12.98
C MET A 309 4.21 9.50 -13.33
N ARG A 310 5.13 9.50 -12.36
CA ARG A 310 6.50 8.99 -12.52
C ARG A 310 6.93 8.12 -11.34
N MET A 311 7.90 7.28 -11.62
CA MET A 311 8.72 6.60 -10.61
C MET A 311 10.16 7.09 -10.78
N HIS A 312 10.73 7.68 -9.73
CA HIS A 312 12.11 8.14 -9.72
C HIS A 312 12.98 7.13 -9.00
N VAL A 313 14.13 6.81 -9.59
CA VAL A 313 15.09 5.85 -9.06
C VAL A 313 16.35 6.58 -8.65
N PHE A 314 16.78 6.35 -7.41
CA PHE A 314 17.97 6.94 -6.83
C PHE A 314 18.95 5.86 -6.37
N SER A 315 20.25 6.21 -6.28
CA SER A 315 21.21 5.41 -5.52
C SER A 315 20.81 5.43 -4.04
N ALA A 316 20.89 4.29 -3.37
CA ALA A 316 20.67 4.20 -1.92
C ALA A 316 21.89 4.69 -1.11
N GLU A 317 23.01 4.95 -1.76
CA GLU A 317 24.23 5.47 -1.14
C GLU A 317 24.41 6.98 -1.42
N ALA A 318 24.95 7.71 -0.44
CA ALA A 318 25.27 9.11 -0.61
C ALA A 318 26.18 9.34 -1.83
N PRO A 319 25.97 10.39 -2.62
CA PRO A 319 25.07 11.52 -2.41
C PRO A 319 23.61 11.30 -2.87
N TYR A 320 23.10 10.06 -2.96
CA TYR A 320 21.74 9.71 -3.36
C TYR A 320 21.41 10.22 -4.77
N GLN A 321 22.25 9.91 -5.72
CA GLN A 321 22.12 10.36 -7.10
C GLN A 321 20.82 9.85 -7.73
N GLN A 322 20.05 10.72 -8.40
CA GLN A 322 18.95 10.31 -9.25
C GLN A 322 19.49 9.60 -10.48
N LEU A 323 19.16 8.31 -10.63
CA LEU A 323 19.68 7.43 -11.69
C LEU A 323 18.82 7.50 -12.95
N THR A 324 17.51 7.47 -12.77
CA THR A 324 16.54 7.49 -13.88
C THR A 324 15.14 7.85 -13.40
N THR A 325 14.25 8.05 -14.37
CA THR A 325 12.81 8.29 -14.17
C THR A 325 12.02 7.41 -15.12
N ILE A 326 11.01 6.71 -14.62
CA ILE A 326 10.12 5.83 -15.38
C ILE A 326 8.78 6.52 -15.51
N ALA A 327 8.27 6.63 -16.75
CA ALA A 327 6.92 7.14 -16.99
C ALA A 327 5.89 6.06 -16.66
N LEU A 328 4.85 6.43 -15.91
CA LEU A 328 3.73 5.57 -15.56
C LEU A 328 2.44 6.09 -16.21
N ARG A 329 1.43 5.24 -16.25
CA ARG A 329 0.14 5.55 -16.90
C ARG A 329 -0.79 6.39 -16.03
N ASP A 330 -0.61 6.33 -14.71
CA ASP A 330 -1.45 7.04 -13.73
C ASP A 330 -0.59 7.44 -12.52
N MET A 331 -1.16 8.16 -11.57
CA MET A 331 -0.53 8.67 -10.36
C MET A 331 -0.16 7.52 -9.41
N PRO A 332 1.13 7.17 -9.25
CA PRO A 332 1.53 6.13 -8.32
C PRO A 332 1.50 6.67 -6.89
N GLY A 333 0.95 5.90 -5.97
CA GLY A 333 0.98 6.16 -4.54
C GLY A 333 1.81 5.14 -3.77
N TRP A 334 2.21 4.04 -4.43
CA TRP A 334 2.98 2.98 -3.80
C TRP A 334 3.88 2.25 -4.80
N VAL A 335 4.92 1.61 -4.28
CA VAL A 335 5.77 0.67 -5.00
C VAL A 335 6.18 -0.43 -4.04
N THR A 336 6.16 -1.69 -4.51
CA THR A 336 6.72 -2.83 -3.80
C THR A 336 7.52 -3.70 -4.76
N PHE A 337 8.39 -4.56 -4.24
CA PHE A 337 9.25 -5.44 -5.04
C PHE A 337 8.91 -6.91 -4.77
N THR A 338 9.19 -7.76 -5.77
CA THR A 338 9.37 -9.18 -5.50
C THR A 338 10.56 -9.40 -4.59
N ILE A 339 10.53 -10.47 -3.81
CA ILE A 339 11.57 -10.83 -2.84
C ILE A 339 12.95 -10.99 -3.52
N ASP A 340 12.97 -11.48 -4.75
CA ASP A 340 14.18 -11.63 -5.56
C ASP A 340 14.64 -10.34 -6.25
N GLY A 341 13.85 -9.25 -6.13
CA GLY A 341 14.12 -7.97 -6.75
C GLY A 341 13.99 -7.95 -8.28
N GLN A 342 13.37 -8.97 -8.88
CA GLN A 342 13.20 -9.03 -10.33
C GLN A 342 12.15 -8.04 -10.82
N TYR A 343 11.04 -7.93 -10.11
CA TYR A 343 9.91 -7.07 -10.47
C TYR A 343 9.65 -6.01 -9.42
N ALA A 344 9.20 -4.86 -9.89
CA ALA A 344 8.61 -3.79 -9.09
C ALA A 344 7.15 -3.59 -9.53
N TYR A 345 6.26 -3.43 -8.56
CA TYR A 345 4.84 -3.20 -8.77
C TYR A 345 4.49 -1.77 -8.39
N ALA A 346 4.12 -0.96 -9.37
CA ALA A 346 3.57 0.36 -9.12
C ALA A 346 2.09 0.26 -8.78
N SER A 347 1.60 1.07 -7.83
CA SER A 347 0.18 1.05 -7.45
C SER A 347 -0.78 1.41 -8.57
N SER A 348 -0.28 1.98 -9.67
CA SER A 348 -1.02 2.26 -10.90
C SER A 348 -1.18 1.04 -11.83
N GLY A 349 -0.70 -0.13 -11.38
CA GLY A 349 -0.94 -1.43 -12.01
C GLY A 349 0.18 -1.94 -12.91
N GLU A 350 1.25 -1.18 -13.10
CA GLU A 350 2.39 -1.61 -13.91
C GLU A 350 3.25 -2.63 -13.19
N VAL A 351 3.64 -3.69 -13.90
CA VAL A 351 4.70 -4.62 -13.56
C VAL A 351 5.97 -4.21 -14.29
N ILE A 352 6.97 -3.79 -13.55
CA ILE A 352 8.21 -3.22 -14.06
C ILE A 352 9.34 -4.21 -13.80
N HIS A 353 10.10 -4.57 -14.83
CA HIS A 353 11.34 -5.31 -14.62
C HIS A 353 12.37 -4.40 -13.96
N ALA A 354 12.72 -4.66 -12.71
CA ALA A 354 13.48 -3.73 -11.88
C ALA A 354 14.84 -3.34 -12.47
N LYS A 355 15.60 -4.30 -13.03
CA LYS A 355 16.91 -4.04 -13.61
C LYS A 355 16.87 -3.24 -14.92
N THR A 356 15.90 -3.53 -15.82
CA THR A 356 15.84 -2.89 -17.15
C THR A 356 14.96 -1.66 -17.19
N ARG A 357 14.16 -1.40 -16.14
CA ARG A 357 13.19 -0.30 -16.02
C ARG A 357 12.05 -0.36 -17.04
N LYS A 358 11.89 -1.50 -17.70
CA LYS A 358 10.83 -1.71 -18.70
C LYS A 358 9.55 -2.13 -18.00
N ILE A 359 8.45 -1.50 -18.36
CA ILE A 359 7.09 -1.98 -18.04
C ILE A 359 6.86 -3.19 -18.93
N LEU A 360 6.57 -4.33 -18.31
CA LEU A 360 6.35 -5.60 -19.03
C LEU A 360 4.85 -5.88 -19.16
N TYR A 361 4.10 -5.71 -18.08
CA TYR A 361 2.69 -6.06 -17.97
C TYR A 361 1.89 -4.98 -17.25
N LEU A 362 0.58 -5.05 -17.38
CA LEU A 362 -0.38 -4.40 -16.50
C LEU A 362 -1.15 -5.50 -15.77
N LEU A 363 -1.31 -5.36 -14.47
CA LEU A 363 -2.20 -6.24 -13.72
C LEU A 363 -3.63 -6.03 -14.19
N GLN A 364 -4.31 -7.11 -14.55
CA GLN A 364 -5.70 -7.09 -15.04
C GLN A 364 -6.51 -8.14 -14.31
N ASP A 365 -7.74 -7.77 -13.94
CA ASP A 365 -8.69 -8.69 -13.30
C ASP A 365 -9.33 -9.67 -14.31
N GLU A 366 -10.25 -10.50 -13.84
CA GLU A 366 -11.02 -11.47 -14.63
C GLU A 366 -11.83 -10.86 -15.78
N HIS A 367 -12.01 -9.55 -15.77
CA HIS A 367 -12.70 -8.78 -16.81
C HIS A 367 -11.78 -7.89 -17.64
N TYR A 368 -10.46 -8.10 -17.52
CA TYR A 368 -9.42 -7.30 -18.18
C TYR A 368 -9.40 -5.82 -17.76
N ASN A 369 -10.01 -5.45 -16.63
CA ASN A 369 -9.85 -4.13 -16.06
C ASN A 369 -8.48 -4.02 -15.39
N THR A 370 -7.83 -2.87 -15.53
CA THR A 370 -6.56 -2.65 -14.84
C THR A 370 -6.75 -2.65 -13.34
N VAL A 371 -5.94 -3.43 -12.65
CA VAL A 371 -5.93 -3.49 -11.18
C VAL A 371 -4.89 -2.52 -10.65
N CYS A 372 -5.35 -1.56 -9.83
CA CYS A 372 -4.49 -0.61 -9.15
C CYS A 372 -4.68 -0.72 -7.65
N SER A 373 -3.59 -0.90 -6.92
CA SER A 373 -3.64 -0.99 -5.46
C SER A 373 -2.30 -0.60 -4.85
N GLU A 374 -2.34 -0.04 -3.66
CA GLU A 374 -1.17 0.21 -2.82
C GLU A 374 -0.90 -0.97 -1.85
N LYS A 375 -1.69 -2.04 -1.90
CA LYS A 375 -1.69 -3.13 -0.94
C LYS A 375 -1.45 -4.44 -1.67
N MET A 376 -0.17 -4.75 -1.84
CA MET A 376 0.30 -5.92 -2.58
C MET A 376 1.37 -6.65 -1.78
N VAL A 377 1.39 -7.96 -1.87
CA VAL A 377 2.40 -8.80 -1.22
C VAL A 377 2.66 -10.05 -2.04
N GLU A 378 3.93 -10.43 -2.19
CA GLU A 378 4.33 -11.71 -2.78
C GLU A 378 4.26 -12.82 -1.74
N ILE A 379 3.67 -13.96 -2.12
CA ILE A 379 3.62 -15.17 -1.29
C ILE A 379 4.09 -16.36 -2.12
N PHE A 380 5.02 -17.13 -1.57
CA PHE A 380 5.41 -18.44 -2.09
C PHE A 380 4.53 -19.50 -1.43
N LEU A 381 3.82 -20.25 -2.25
CA LEU A 381 3.03 -21.39 -1.79
C LEU A 381 3.72 -22.70 -2.17
N GLN A 382 3.60 -23.69 -1.29
CA GLN A 382 3.87 -25.09 -1.57
C GLN A 382 2.70 -25.91 -1.05
N ASP A 383 1.99 -26.58 -1.95
CA ASP A 383 0.80 -27.37 -1.63
C ASP A 383 -0.26 -26.57 -0.81
N GLY A 384 -0.48 -25.31 -1.21
CA GLY A 384 -1.42 -24.39 -0.56
C GLY A 384 -0.97 -23.80 0.77
N LYS A 385 0.29 -24.01 1.16
CA LYS A 385 0.86 -23.44 2.38
C LYS A 385 1.92 -22.40 2.05
N ALA A 386 1.85 -21.28 2.74
CA ALA A 386 2.87 -20.25 2.65
C ALA A 386 4.20 -20.77 3.20
N THR A 387 5.26 -20.67 2.41
CA THR A 387 6.62 -21.03 2.80
C THR A 387 7.52 -19.80 2.94
N LYS A 388 7.14 -18.71 2.27
CA LYS A 388 7.83 -17.43 2.31
C LYS A 388 6.87 -16.33 1.87
N ALA A 389 7.02 -15.13 2.42
CA ALA A 389 6.28 -13.96 1.99
C ALA A 389 7.18 -12.72 1.98
N GLY A 390 6.85 -11.78 1.09
CA GLY A 390 7.33 -10.40 1.17
C GLY A 390 6.48 -9.57 2.13
N ASP A 391 6.59 -8.26 2.03
CA ASP A 391 5.73 -7.32 2.71
C ASP A 391 5.23 -6.19 1.77
N GLN A 392 4.26 -5.43 2.25
CA GLN A 392 3.68 -4.33 1.48
C GLN A 392 4.61 -3.10 1.34
N PHE A 393 5.71 -3.03 2.07
CA PHE A 393 6.66 -1.93 2.06
C PHE A 393 7.82 -2.15 1.06
N GLY A 394 7.79 -3.25 0.32
CA GLY A 394 8.85 -3.61 -0.61
C GLY A 394 10.13 -4.07 0.07
N LEU A 395 10.04 -4.45 1.35
CA LEU A 395 11.15 -5.00 2.10
C LEU A 395 11.37 -6.49 1.79
N GLY A 396 10.97 -6.98 0.65
CA GLY A 396 11.04 -8.39 0.22
C GLY A 396 12.33 -9.13 0.52
N ARG A 397 12.96 -8.77 1.62
CA ARG A 397 14.28 -9.20 2.07
C ARG A 397 14.21 -10.63 2.56
N LEU A 398 15.11 -11.41 2.02
CA LEU A 398 15.52 -12.60 2.72
C LEU A 398 16.08 -12.16 4.07
N PRO A 399 15.71 -12.83 5.19
CA PRO A 399 16.57 -12.77 6.37
C PRO A 399 17.98 -13.02 5.87
N VAL A 400 18.92 -12.14 6.17
CA VAL A 400 20.33 -12.43 5.96
C VAL A 400 20.53 -13.76 6.68
N ALA A 401 20.91 -14.81 5.93
CA ALA A 401 21.18 -16.10 6.53
C ALA A 401 22.17 -15.81 7.65
N GLY A 402 21.73 -15.98 8.87
CA GLY A 402 22.53 -15.69 10.04
C GLY A 402 23.82 -16.49 9.96
N ASP A 403 24.91 -15.80 10.26
CA ASP A 403 26.21 -16.37 10.50
C ASP A 403 26.15 -17.52 11.50
#